data_1df1fb701841c92e1dafad09bb4418c9
#
_entry.id   1df1fb701841c92e1dafad09bb4418c9
#
_cell.length_a   1.000
_cell.length_b   1.000
_cell.length_c   1.000
_cell.angle_alpha   90.00
_cell.angle_beta   90.00
_cell.angle_gamma   90.00
#
_symmetry.space_group_name_H-M   'P 1'
#
loop_
_entity.id
_entity.type
_entity.pdbx_description
1 polymer ?
#
loop_
_entity_poly.entity_id
_entity_poly.type
_entity_poly.pdbx_seq_one_letter_code
_entity_poly.pdbx_strand_id
1 'polypeptide(L)'
;MRPSKIKPAHSRATMADRVEGGGSLDYFPSPPWWGRALGDVLARLDLPTDGMMCEEPAAGEGHLAHGLADVFAMVRASDIHAYPRRAGAPAITVRDYLDDGARSEGSAFSTRRALPDWTVTNPPFGALTSAFIRRAVDRSRVGVAMLLQLRLLEGAGRHGLFAQCGLYATVVIPRRGSGLRKGLWQPGLSTATAYGWFIFVKPGVVPGWSGFEGEARQLWLAPDACVTFSRDSDRAFAGLAS
;
A
#
# COMPACT_ATOMS: atom_id res chain seq x y z
N MET A 1 20.21 -3.68 -55.02
CA MET A 1 19.81 -2.71 -54.00
C MET A 1 19.09 -3.48 -52.90
N ARG A 2 19.74 -3.72 -51.76
CA ARG A 2 19.16 -4.49 -50.62
C ARG A 2 18.49 -3.48 -49.67
N PRO A 3 17.27 -3.76 -49.15
CA PRO A 3 16.64 -2.87 -48.22
C PRO A 3 17.35 -2.95 -46.84
N SER A 4 17.60 -1.77 -46.31
CA SER A 4 18.21 -1.55 -45.01
C SER A 4 17.26 -2.09 -43.89
N LYS A 5 17.78 -3.00 -43.07
CA LYS A 5 17.11 -3.48 -41.85
C LYS A 5 17.14 -2.34 -40.80
N ILE A 6 15.99 -1.68 -40.61
CA ILE A 6 15.77 -0.80 -39.46
C ILE A 6 15.73 -1.72 -38.21
N LYS A 7 16.76 -1.63 -37.39
CA LYS A 7 16.74 -2.25 -36.03
C LYS A 7 15.73 -1.50 -35.17
N PRO A 8 14.78 -2.19 -34.51
CA PRO A 8 13.93 -1.52 -33.54
C PRO A 8 14.84 -1.00 -32.40
N ALA A 9 14.64 0.26 -32.05
CA ALA A 9 15.28 0.84 -30.88
C ALA A 9 14.77 0.06 -29.64
N HIS A 10 15.63 -0.79 -29.09
CA HIS A 10 15.41 -1.33 -27.77
C HIS A 10 15.39 -0.15 -26.79
N SER A 11 14.20 0.25 -26.36
CA SER A 11 14.05 1.04 -25.17
C SER A 11 14.60 0.15 -24.04
N ARG A 12 15.84 0.40 -23.64
CA ARG A 12 16.34 -0.05 -22.37
C ARG A 12 15.44 0.60 -21.32
N ALA A 13 14.43 -0.14 -20.85
CA ALA A 13 13.84 0.14 -19.55
C ALA A 13 14.99 -0.01 -18.56
N THR A 14 15.71 1.06 -18.32
CA THR A 14 16.67 1.18 -17.26
C THR A 14 15.90 0.79 -16.01
N MET A 15 16.38 -0.25 -15.31
CA MET A 15 16.04 -0.42 -13.89
C MET A 15 16.24 0.97 -13.30
N ALA A 16 15.13 1.60 -12.88
CA ALA A 16 15.19 2.93 -12.31
C ALA A 16 16.24 2.87 -11.22
N ASP A 17 17.22 3.76 -11.28
CA ASP A 17 18.20 3.93 -10.25
C ASP A 17 17.46 4.10 -8.92
N ARG A 18 17.39 3.02 -8.16
CA ARG A 18 16.95 3.04 -6.77
C ARG A 18 18.03 3.76 -6.00
N VAL A 19 18.01 5.07 -6.05
CA VAL A 19 18.81 5.87 -5.13
C VAL A 19 18.02 5.90 -3.83
N GLU A 20 18.22 4.89 -3.01
CA GLU A 20 17.82 4.91 -1.62
C GLU A 20 18.58 6.07 -0.95
N GLY A 21 17.84 6.97 -0.30
CA GLY A 21 18.47 7.94 0.59
C GLY A 21 19.25 7.16 1.65
N GLY A 22 20.54 7.46 1.84
CA GLY A 22 21.39 6.74 2.77
C GLY A 22 20.72 6.61 4.14
N GLY A 23 20.45 5.38 4.58
CA GLY A 23 19.78 5.05 5.83
C GLY A 23 18.26 4.82 5.74
N SER A 24 17.64 4.87 4.57
CA SER A 24 16.22 4.53 4.42
C SER A 24 16.03 3.01 4.28
N LEU A 25 15.15 2.46 5.11
CA LEU A 25 14.72 1.06 5.04
C LEU A 25 13.61 0.94 3.98
N ASP A 26 13.94 0.72 2.70
CA ASP A 26 12.97 0.52 1.60
C ASP A 26 11.90 1.62 1.50
N TYR A 27 12.28 2.89 1.59
CA TYR A 27 11.34 4.00 1.56
C TYR A 27 10.76 4.27 0.16
N PHE A 28 9.45 4.03 0.01
CA PHE A 28 8.67 4.28 -1.21
C PHE A 28 7.39 5.04 -0.90
N PRO A 29 7.39 6.39 -0.97
CA PRO A 29 6.21 7.17 -0.70
C PRO A 29 5.09 6.85 -1.70
N SER A 30 3.93 6.48 -1.17
CA SER A 30 2.72 6.17 -1.92
C SER A 30 1.85 7.42 -2.03
N PRO A 31 1.57 7.96 -3.24
CA PRO A 31 0.86 9.22 -3.36
C PRO A 31 -0.51 9.17 -2.68
N PRO A 32 -0.99 10.29 -2.08
CA PRO A 32 -2.25 10.32 -1.34
C PRO A 32 -3.48 9.85 -2.15
N TRP A 33 -3.50 10.14 -3.45
CA TRP A 33 -4.60 9.71 -4.32
C TRP A 33 -4.80 8.18 -4.37
N TRP A 34 -3.77 7.38 -4.09
CA TRP A 34 -3.92 5.92 -4.02
C TRP A 34 -4.81 5.48 -2.86
N GLY A 35 -4.73 6.17 -1.71
CA GLY A 35 -5.61 5.90 -0.58
C GLY A 35 -7.08 6.21 -0.90
N ARG A 36 -7.33 7.36 -1.55
CA ARG A 36 -8.70 7.76 -1.95
C ARG A 36 -9.28 6.84 -3.03
N ALA A 37 -8.46 6.48 -4.03
CA ALA A 37 -8.86 5.51 -5.06
C ALA A 37 -9.16 4.12 -4.47
N LEU A 38 -8.43 3.71 -3.41
CA LEU A 38 -8.77 2.50 -2.67
C LEU A 38 -10.13 2.62 -2.00
N GLY A 39 -10.46 3.78 -1.42
CA GLY A 39 -11.78 4.03 -0.83
C GLY A 39 -12.93 3.81 -1.83
N ASP A 40 -12.80 4.33 -3.06
CA ASP A 40 -13.75 4.06 -4.15
C ASP A 40 -13.87 2.56 -4.46
N VAL A 41 -12.74 1.86 -4.52
CA VAL A 41 -12.73 0.41 -4.75
C VAL A 41 -13.42 -0.35 -3.62
N LEU A 42 -13.15 0.00 -2.36
CA LEU A 42 -13.79 -0.65 -1.21
C LEU A 42 -15.31 -0.45 -1.25
N ALA A 43 -15.78 0.75 -1.59
CA ALA A 43 -17.21 1.03 -1.78
C ALA A 43 -17.82 0.20 -2.93
N ARG A 44 -17.14 0.07 -4.07
CA ARG A 44 -17.59 -0.77 -5.20
C ARG A 44 -17.60 -2.27 -4.89
N LEU A 45 -16.89 -2.69 -3.86
CA LEU A 45 -16.85 -4.06 -3.35
C LEU A 45 -17.83 -4.30 -2.20
N ASP A 46 -18.65 -3.28 -1.85
CA ASP A 46 -19.55 -3.28 -0.69
C ASP A 46 -18.83 -3.54 0.64
N LEU A 47 -17.56 -3.10 0.74
CA LEU A 47 -16.74 -3.25 1.94
C LEU A 47 -16.87 -1.99 2.81
N PRO A 48 -17.19 -2.14 4.11
CA PRO A 48 -17.47 -0.99 4.97
C PRO A 48 -16.20 -0.23 5.32
N THR A 49 -16.30 1.11 5.32
CA THR A 49 -15.23 2.04 5.75
C THR A 49 -15.75 3.14 6.67
N ASP A 50 -17.05 3.45 6.61
CA ASP A 50 -17.67 4.53 7.37
C ASP A 50 -17.57 4.31 8.88
N GLY A 51 -17.14 5.33 9.60
CA GLY A 51 -16.95 5.27 11.05
C GLY A 51 -15.79 4.38 11.51
N MET A 52 -15.04 3.77 10.58
CA MET A 52 -13.99 2.78 10.87
C MET A 52 -12.62 3.39 11.07
N MET A 53 -11.79 2.63 11.80
CA MET A 53 -10.40 2.96 12.06
C MET A 53 -9.48 2.16 11.14
N CYS A 54 -8.56 2.87 10.46
CA CYS A 54 -7.48 2.30 9.67
C CYS A 54 -6.13 2.41 10.39
N GLU A 55 -5.31 1.38 10.30
CA GLU A 55 -3.91 1.39 10.71
C GLU A 55 -3.01 1.37 9.47
N GLU A 56 -2.04 2.30 9.41
CA GLU A 56 -0.96 2.29 8.43
C GLU A 56 0.38 2.10 9.14
N PRO A 57 0.94 0.86 9.14
CA PRO A 57 2.11 0.51 9.94
C PRO A 57 3.47 0.76 9.27
N ALA A 58 3.50 1.26 8.04
CA ALA A 58 4.72 1.64 7.31
C ALA A 58 4.51 2.98 6.60
N ALA A 59 4.18 4.01 7.40
CA ALA A 59 3.64 5.27 6.92
C ALA A 59 4.68 6.20 6.27
N GLY A 60 5.98 5.96 6.52
CA GLY A 60 7.04 6.86 6.05
C GLY A 60 6.80 8.30 6.50
N GLU A 61 6.75 9.24 5.56
CA GLU A 61 6.43 10.66 5.80
C GLU A 61 4.91 10.93 5.88
N GLY A 62 4.04 9.90 5.73
CA GLY A 62 2.59 10.00 5.86
C GLY A 62 1.82 10.28 4.57
N HIS A 63 2.40 10.02 3.41
CA HIS A 63 1.76 10.23 2.10
C HIS A 63 0.44 9.45 1.97
N LEU A 64 0.49 8.14 2.17
CA LEU A 64 -0.69 7.28 2.06
C LEU A 64 -1.69 7.58 3.19
N ALA A 65 -1.20 7.76 4.44
CA ALA A 65 -2.02 8.10 5.60
C ALA A 65 -2.86 9.36 5.37
N HIS A 66 -2.31 10.37 4.68
CA HIS A 66 -3.05 11.58 4.31
C HIS A 66 -4.25 11.26 3.40
N GLY A 67 -4.05 10.42 2.39
CA GLY A 67 -5.14 10.00 1.50
C GLY A 67 -6.18 9.11 2.19
N LEU A 68 -5.75 8.26 3.13
CA LEU A 68 -6.63 7.39 3.91
C LEU A 68 -7.50 8.15 4.91
N ALA A 69 -7.05 9.32 5.38
CA ALA A 69 -7.84 10.19 6.26
C ALA A 69 -9.10 10.76 5.58
N ASP A 70 -9.20 10.68 4.26
CA ASP A 70 -10.41 11.02 3.50
C ASP A 70 -11.38 9.84 3.35
N VAL A 71 -10.97 8.63 3.75
CA VAL A 71 -11.73 7.37 3.59
C VAL A 71 -12.20 6.81 4.92
N PHE A 72 -11.37 6.93 5.95
CA PHE A 72 -11.62 6.34 7.27
C PHE A 72 -11.81 7.43 8.32
N ALA A 73 -12.67 7.18 9.30
CA ALA A 73 -12.93 8.12 10.39
C ALA A 73 -11.69 8.40 11.25
N MET A 74 -10.78 7.43 11.33
CA MET A 74 -9.53 7.55 12.05
C MET A 74 -8.41 6.81 11.33
N VAL A 75 -7.24 7.44 11.21
CA VAL A 75 -6.02 6.79 10.71
C VAL A 75 -4.95 6.80 11.79
N ARG A 76 -4.50 5.63 12.20
CA ARG A 76 -3.33 5.44 13.04
C ARG A 76 -2.13 5.12 12.18
N ALA A 77 -1.19 6.06 12.08
CA ALA A 77 0.03 5.89 11.31
C ALA A 77 1.21 5.55 12.23
N SER A 78 2.04 4.62 11.81
CA SER A 78 3.31 4.30 12.46
C SER A 78 4.36 3.87 11.44
N ASP A 79 5.62 3.95 11.82
CA ASP A 79 6.74 3.46 11.03
C ASP A 79 7.85 2.99 11.96
N ILE A 80 8.73 2.10 11.50
CA ILE A 80 9.88 1.67 12.28
C ILE A 80 10.96 2.76 12.36
N HIS A 81 10.95 3.68 11.38
CA HIS A 81 11.91 4.78 11.29
C HIS A 81 11.23 6.13 11.52
N ALA A 82 11.96 7.07 12.14
CA ALA A 82 11.50 8.44 12.38
C ALA A 82 11.69 9.31 11.14
N TYR A 83 10.80 9.17 10.16
CA TYR A 83 10.79 10.05 8.99
C TYR A 83 10.25 11.45 9.34
N PRO A 84 10.70 12.51 8.66
CA PRO A 84 10.08 13.82 8.75
C PRO A 84 8.62 13.75 8.29
N ARG A 85 7.68 14.04 9.18
CA ARG A 85 6.25 14.06 8.84
C ARG A 85 5.92 15.22 7.90
N ARG A 86 5.23 14.94 6.80
CA ARG A 86 4.74 15.98 5.89
C ARG A 86 3.59 16.79 6.52
N ALA A 87 3.49 18.05 6.14
CA ALA A 87 2.37 18.90 6.55
C ALA A 87 1.04 18.31 6.09
N GLY A 88 0.05 18.27 6.98
CA GLY A 88 -1.25 17.64 6.71
C GLY A 88 -1.33 16.14 6.94
N ALA A 89 -0.21 15.41 7.08
CA ALA A 89 -0.25 14.00 7.44
C ALA A 89 -0.71 13.80 8.90
N PRO A 90 -1.40 12.69 9.23
CA PRO A 90 -1.66 12.29 10.61
C PRO A 90 -0.37 12.18 11.44
N ALA A 91 -0.47 12.19 12.76
CA ALA A 91 0.66 11.93 13.64
C ALA A 91 1.20 10.50 13.41
N ILE A 92 2.53 10.38 13.28
CA ILE A 92 3.20 9.11 13.02
C ILE A 92 3.96 8.68 14.28
N THR A 93 3.69 7.48 14.76
CA THR A 93 4.35 6.90 15.94
C THR A 93 5.50 6.01 15.49
N VAL A 94 6.68 6.17 16.08
CA VAL A 94 7.81 5.27 15.79
C VAL A 94 7.62 3.95 16.52
N ARG A 95 7.51 2.85 15.79
CA ARG A 95 7.43 1.49 16.35
C ARG A 95 7.70 0.43 15.30
N ASP A 96 8.21 -0.72 15.73
CA ASP A 96 8.25 -1.92 14.90
C ASP A 96 6.85 -2.55 14.85
N TYR A 97 6.28 -2.66 13.65
CA TYR A 97 4.97 -3.30 13.46
C TYR A 97 5.02 -4.79 13.71
N LEU A 98 6.13 -5.46 13.44
CA LEU A 98 6.29 -6.90 13.60
C LEU A 98 6.68 -7.32 15.02
N ASP A 99 7.08 -6.38 15.88
CA ASP A 99 7.33 -6.66 17.29
C ASP A 99 6.01 -6.82 18.05
N ASP A 100 5.81 -7.96 18.68
CA ASP A 100 4.59 -8.28 19.42
C ASP A 100 4.46 -7.53 20.74
N GLY A 101 5.48 -6.79 21.16
CA GLY A 101 5.53 -6.19 22.49
C GLY A 101 5.51 -7.23 23.63
N ALA A 102 5.50 -8.52 23.30
CA ALA A 102 5.48 -9.62 24.25
C ALA A 102 6.77 -9.75 25.07
N ARG A 103 7.79 -8.94 24.73
CA ARG A 103 9.11 -9.00 25.39
C ARG A 103 9.39 -7.88 26.38
N SER A 104 8.51 -6.92 26.53
CA SER A 104 8.61 -5.90 27.57
C SER A 104 7.52 -6.08 28.62
N GLU A 105 7.73 -7.00 29.53
CA GLU A 105 7.02 -7.02 30.81
C GLU A 105 7.25 -5.65 31.48
N GLY A 106 6.23 -4.80 31.51
CA GLY A 106 6.30 -3.49 32.14
C GLY A 106 5.87 -2.28 31.32
N SER A 107 5.65 -2.40 30.01
CA SER A 107 5.12 -1.29 29.23
C SER A 107 3.60 -1.24 29.34
N ALA A 108 3.09 -0.23 30.06
CA ALA A 108 1.66 0.10 30.12
C ALA A 108 1.03 0.39 28.73
N PHE A 109 1.84 0.37 27.68
CA PHE A 109 1.47 0.57 26.27
C PHE A 109 1.08 -0.73 25.53
N SER A 110 1.36 -1.91 26.12
CA SER A 110 1.27 -3.21 25.43
C SER A 110 -0.14 -3.79 25.36
N THR A 111 -1.08 -3.44 26.19
CA THR A 111 -2.16 -4.39 26.49
C THR A 111 -3.55 -4.07 25.96
N ARG A 112 -3.84 -2.93 25.38
CA ARG A 112 -5.23 -2.67 24.87
C ARG A 112 -5.33 -1.58 23.81
N ARG A 113 -4.40 -1.48 22.88
CA ARG A 113 -4.71 -0.67 21.70
C ARG A 113 -5.82 -1.38 20.94
N ALA A 114 -6.97 -0.73 20.78
CA ALA A 114 -8.09 -1.29 20.03
C ALA A 114 -7.60 -1.79 18.66
N LEU A 115 -8.00 -3.00 18.29
CA LEU A 115 -7.69 -3.56 16.97
C LEU A 115 -8.27 -2.64 15.90
N PRO A 116 -7.53 -2.37 14.80
CA PRO A 116 -8.07 -1.61 13.70
C PRO A 116 -9.18 -2.39 12.99
N ASP A 117 -10.07 -1.68 12.32
CA ASP A 117 -11.01 -2.31 11.39
C ASP A 117 -10.27 -2.73 10.12
N TRP A 118 -9.44 -1.83 9.62
CA TRP A 118 -8.61 -2.04 8.45
C TRP A 118 -7.12 -1.82 8.73
N THR A 119 -6.28 -2.60 8.09
CA THR A 119 -4.86 -2.25 7.91
C THR A 119 -4.60 -1.97 6.44
N VAL A 120 -4.15 -0.76 6.13
CA VAL A 120 -3.83 -0.34 4.76
C VAL A 120 -2.41 0.18 4.72
N THR A 121 -1.56 -0.40 3.89
CA THR A 121 -0.15 0.01 3.83
C THR A 121 0.54 -0.40 2.52
N ASN A 122 1.66 0.27 2.23
CA ASN A 122 2.69 -0.19 1.32
C ASN A 122 3.81 -0.82 2.18
N PRO A 123 3.80 -2.14 2.40
CA PRO A 123 4.73 -2.78 3.32
C PRO A 123 6.15 -2.83 2.73
N PRO A 124 7.19 -3.02 3.56
CA PRO A 124 8.54 -3.28 3.07
C PRO A 124 8.57 -4.50 2.15
N PHE A 125 9.47 -4.46 1.17
CA PHE A 125 9.55 -5.50 0.13
C PHE A 125 10.34 -6.73 0.61
N GLY A 126 10.26 -7.81 -0.18
CA GLY A 126 11.06 -9.02 0.03
C GLY A 126 10.51 -9.92 1.12
N ALA A 127 11.38 -10.36 2.03
CA ALA A 127 11.06 -11.37 3.03
C ALA A 127 10.00 -10.92 4.05
N LEU A 128 9.94 -9.63 4.35
CA LEU A 128 9.02 -9.08 5.35
C LEU A 128 7.58 -8.98 4.86
N THR A 129 7.35 -8.91 3.54
CA THR A 129 6.01 -8.73 2.97
C THR A 129 5.01 -9.75 3.50
N SER A 130 5.37 -11.04 3.52
CA SER A 130 4.47 -12.11 4.00
C SER A 130 4.18 -12.00 5.51
N ALA A 131 5.16 -11.58 6.31
CA ALA A 131 4.98 -11.36 7.74
C ALA A 131 4.02 -10.18 8.00
N PHE A 132 4.17 -9.09 7.23
CA PHE A 132 3.26 -7.95 7.29
C PHE A 132 1.82 -8.36 6.95
N ILE A 133 1.61 -9.12 5.86
CA ILE A 133 0.26 -9.58 5.47
C ILE A 133 -0.37 -10.41 6.58
N ARG A 134 0.33 -11.45 7.11
CA ARG A 134 -0.20 -12.32 8.17
C ARG A 134 -0.55 -11.51 9.40
N ARG A 135 0.37 -10.67 9.88
CA ARG A 135 0.12 -9.84 11.06
C ARG A 135 -1.03 -8.87 10.87
N ALA A 136 -1.13 -8.23 9.71
CA ALA A 136 -2.22 -7.32 9.42
C ALA A 136 -3.58 -8.04 9.42
N VAL A 137 -3.65 -9.22 8.80
CA VAL A 137 -4.87 -10.05 8.82
C VAL A 137 -5.22 -10.49 10.24
N ASP A 138 -4.26 -10.92 11.05
CA ASP A 138 -4.53 -11.33 12.44
C ASP A 138 -5.09 -10.17 13.28
N ARG A 139 -4.61 -8.95 13.04
CA ARG A 139 -4.97 -7.77 13.83
C ARG A 139 -6.20 -7.01 13.32
N SER A 140 -6.54 -7.11 12.05
CA SER A 140 -7.69 -6.36 11.49
C SER A 140 -9.00 -7.07 11.74
N ARG A 141 -10.08 -6.30 12.00
CA ARG A 141 -11.42 -6.85 12.25
C ARG A 141 -12.20 -7.09 10.97
N VAL A 142 -12.00 -6.25 9.96
CA VAL A 142 -12.74 -6.27 8.67
C VAL A 142 -11.85 -6.77 7.55
N GLY A 143 -10.73 -6.10 7.32
CA GLY A 143 -9.87 -6.47 6.21
C GLY A 143 -8.52 -5.75 6.19
N VAL A 144 -7.78 -6.08 5.15
CA VAL A 144 -6.43 -5.57 4.91
C VAL A 144 -6.31 -5.18 3.44
N ALA A 145 -5.71 -4.04 3.14
CA ALA A 145 -5.32 -3.69 1.78
C ALA A 145 -3.80 -3.41 1.72
N MET A 146 -3.09 -4.24 0.98
CA MET A 146 -1.64 -4.12 0.80
C MET A 146 -1.32 -3.64 -0.62
N LEU A 147 -0.52 -2.59 -0.73
CA LEU A 147 0.01 -2.14 -2.01
C LEU A 147 1.23 -2.97 -2.38
N LEU A 148 1.11 -3.86 -3.34
CA LEU A 148 2.13 -4.85 -3.67
C LEU A 148 2.44 -4.86 -5.15
N GLN A 149 3.62 -5.37 -5.50
CA GLN A 149 3.98 -5.63 -6.90
C GLN A 149 3.10 -6.76 -7.44
N LEU A 150 2.50 -6.59 -8.63
CA LEU A 150 1.61 -7.59 -9.24
C LEU A 150 2.29 -8.94 -9.50
N ARG A 151 3.62 -8.97 -9.65
CA ARG A 151 4.39 -10.22 -9.74
C ARG A 151 4.24 -11.14 -8.52
N LEU A 152 3.70 -10.62 -7.41
CA LEU A 152 3.43 -11.44 -6.23
C LEU A 152 2.39 -12.54 -6.52
N LEU A 153 1.55 -12.37 -7.54
CA LEU A 153 0.56 -13.37 -7.97
C LEU A 153 1.19 -14.62 -8.60
N GLU A 154 2.43 -14.53 -9.10
CA GLU A 154 3.07 -15.60 -9.88
C GLU A 154 3.76 -16.68 -9.03
N GLY A 155 4.03 -16.42 -7.77
CA GLY A 155 4.86 -17.30 -6.96
C GLY A 155 4.12 -18.56 -6.47
N ALA A 156 4.67 -19.75 -6.69
CA ALA A 156 4.07 -21.03 -6.28
C ALA A 156 3.71 -21.11 -4.78
N GLY A 157 4.53 -20.49 -3.90
CA GLY A 157 4.22 -20.42 -2.45
C GLY A 157 3.16 -19.40 -2.07
N ARG A 158 2.65 -18.59 -3.02
CA ARG A 158 1.70 -17.50 -2.73
C ARG A 158 0.27 -17.99 -2.57
N HIS A 159 -0.12 -19.05 -3.27
CA HIS A 159 -1.44 -19.66 -3.10
C HIS A 159 -1.73 -19.98 -1.62
N GLY A 160 -0.79 -20.60 -0.92
CA GLY A 160 -0.94 -20.91 0.51
C GLY A 160 -1.05 -19.66 1.40
N LEU A 161 -0.29 -18.60 1.08
CA LEU A 161 -0.41 -17.31 1.78
C LEU A 161 -1.80 -16.70 1.54
N PHE A 162 -2.29 -16.71 0.30
CA PHE A 162 -3.59 -16.15 -0.05
C PHE A 162 -4.74 -16.92 0.58
N ALA A 163 -4.65 -18.25 0.62
CA ALA A 163 -5.62 -19.10 1.31
C ALA A 163 -5.67 -18.82 2.82
N GLN A 164 -4.51 -18.72 3.46
CA GLN A 164 -4.44 -18.43 4.90
C GLN A 164 -4.93 -17.03 5.27
N CYS A 165 -4.72 -16.07 4.38
CA CYS A 165 -5.00 -14.66 4.65
C CYS A 165 -6.33 -14.16 4.05
N GLY A 166 -7.03 -14.98 3.25
CA GLY A 166 -8.33 -14.64 2.68
C GLY A 166 -8.23 -13.56 1.58
N LEU A 167 -7.41 -13.77 0.53
CA LEU A 167 -7.34 -12.85 -0.60
C LEU A 167 -8.70 -12.78 -1.29
N TYR A 168 -9.36 -11.62 -1.19
CA TYR A 168 -10.68 -11.37 -1.75
C TYR A 168 -10.65 -10.72 -3.12
N ALA A 169 -9.75 -9.74 -3.30
CA ALA A 169 -9.63 -9.03 -4.57
C ALA A 169 -8.21 -8.54 -4.82
N THR A 170 -7.89 -8.37 -6.10
CA THR A 170 -6.72 -7.62 -6.56
C THR A 170 -7.16 -6.47 -7.46
N VAL A 171 -6.51 -5.32 -7.34
CA VAL A 171 -6.86 -4.11 -8.10
C VAL A 171 -5.63 -3.61 -8.83
N VAL A 172 -5.63 -3.68 -10.15
CA VAL A 172 -4.54 -3.18 -10.97
C VAL A 172 -4.56 -1.66 -11.00
N ILE A 173 -3.42 -1.03 -10.80
CA ILE A 173 -3.22 0.40 -10.98
C ILE A 173 -2.63 0.61 -12.39
N PRO A 174 -3.44 0.97 -13.41
CA PRO A 174 -3.02 0.94 -14.81
C PRO A 174 -2.01 2.02 -15.14
N ARG A 175 -2.01 3.10 -14.38
CA ARG A 175 -1.05 4.19 -14.53
C ARG A 175 0.06 4.03 -13.51
N ARG A 176 1.27 3.83 -13.97
CA ARG A 176 2.49 3.80 -13.16
C ARG A 176 2.80 5.21 -12.63
N GLY A 177 1.84 5.80 -11.91
CA GLY A 177 1.77 7.23 -11.59
C GLY A 177 2.52 7.70 -10.37
N SER A 178 3.39 6.88 -9.81
CA SER A 178 4.26 7.33 -8.73
C SER A 178 5.72 7.08 -9.09
N GLY A 179 6.23 7.89 -10.00
CA GLY A 179 7.65 7.92 -10.23
C GLY A 179 8.33 8.44 -8.98
N LEU A 180 9.22 7.62 -8.41
CA LEU A 180 10.17 8.06 -7.41
C LEU A 180 11.43 8.46 -8.14
N ARG A 181 11.84 9.68 -7.94
CA ARG A 181 13.17 10.13 -8.35
C ARG A 181 13.93 10.55 -7.12
N LYS A 182 15.05 9.89 -6.85
CA LYS A 182 15.88 10.16 -5.66
C LYS A 182 15.10 10.07 -4.33
N GLY A 183 14.21 9.08 -4.17
CA GLY A 183 13.42 8.91 -2.95
C GLY A 183 12.27 9.89 -2.76
N LEU A 184 11.98 10.76 -3.76
CA LEU A 184 10.90 11.73 -3.71
C LEU A 184 9.79 11.34 -4.70
N TRP A 185 8.53 11.48 -4.26
CA TRP A 185 7.41 11.35 -5.17
C TRP A 185 7.35 12.56 -6.12
N GLN A 186 7.32 12.30 -7.42
CA GLN A 186 7.14 13.32 -8.44
C GLN A 186 5.92 12.99 -9.30
N PRO A 187 4.89 13.84 -9.29
CA PRO A 187 3.73 13.69 -10.17
C PRO A 187 4.17 13.61 -11.64
N GLY A 188 3.62 12.63 -12.37
CA GLY A 188 3.90 12.48 -13.80
C GLY A 188 5.04 11.53 -14.17
N LEU A 189 5.89 11.12 -13.23
CA LEU A 189 6.85 10.06 -13.50
C LEU A 189 6.17 8.68 -13.51
N SER A 190 6.72 7.74 -14.29
CA SER A 190 6.28 6.34 -14.30
C SER A 190 7.34 5.43 -13.69
N THR A 191 6.91 4.35 -13.02
CA THR A 191 7.78 3.28 -12.56
C THR A 191 7.83 2.13 -13.54
N ALA A 192 8.94 1.38 -13.59
CA ALA A 192 9.04 0.16 -14.40
C ALA A 192 8.21 -0.99 -13.81
N THR A 193 7.89 -0.94 -12.51
CA THR A 193 7.19 -2.00 -11.79
C THR A 193 5.69 -1.72 -11.71
N ALA A 194 4.88 -2.73 -12.00
CA ALA A 194 3.43 -2.67 -11.85
C ALA A 194 3.03 -2.99 -10.41
N TYR A 195 2.20 -2.12 -9.83
CA TYR A 195 1.63 -2.25 -8.50
C TYR A 195 0.13 -2.44 -8.56
N GLY A 196 -0.41 -3.03 -7.50
CA GLY A 196 -1.85 -3.15 -7.28
C GLY A 196 -2.18 -3.28 -5.82
N TRP A 197 -3.44 -3.06 -5.48
CA TRP A 197 -3.96 -3.37 -4.17
C TRP A 197 -4.30 -4.85 -4.09
N PHE A 198 -3.84 -5.51 -3.03
CA PHE A 198 -4.24 -6.85 -2.64
C PHE A 198 -5.13 -6.71 -1.42
N ILE A 199 -6.41 -7.04 -1.58
CA ILE A 199 -7.44 -6.87 -0.57
C ILE A 199 -7.76 -8.23 0.04
N PHE A 200 -7.51 -8.36 1.33
CA PHE A 200 -7.81 -9.52 2.14
C PHE A 200 -9.00 -9.19 3.05
N VAL A 201 -9.99 -10.06 3.12
CA VAL A 201 -11.23 -9.81 3.86
C VAL A 201 -11.48 -10.94 4.84
N LYS A 202 -11.89 -10.59 6.05
CA LYS A 202 -12.25 -11.58 7.07
C LYS A 202 -13.49 -12.38 6.66
N PRO A 203 -13.56 -13.67 6.95
CA PRO A 203 -14.78 -14.45 6.78
C PRO A 203 -15.98 -13.80 7.47
N GLY A 204 -17.12 -13.80 6.81
CA GLY A 204 -18.38 -13.25 7.34
C GLY A 204 -18.56 -11.72 7.19
N VAL A 205 -17.55 -10.98 6.71
CA VAL A 205 -17.69 -9.53 6.42
C VAL A 205 -18.56 -9.31 5.19
N VAL A 206 -18.36 -10.15 4.16
CA VAL A 206 -19.17 -10.14 2.94
C VAL A 206 -20.10 -11.36 2.98
N PRO A 207 -21.41 -11.19 2.70
CA PRO A 207 -22.34 -12.33 2.62
C PRO A 207 -21.82 -13.41 1.67
N GLY A 208 -21.78 -14.66 2.15
CA GLY A 208 -21.29 -15.81 1.37
C GLY A 208 -19.78 -15.91 1.22
N TRP A 209 -18.99 -14.97 1.75
CA TRP A 209 -17.53 -15.08 1.76
C TRP A 209 -17.04 -15.86 2.98
N SER A 210 -16.43 -17.02 2.73
CA SER A 210 -15.87 -17.91 3.77
C SER A 210 -14.34 -17.90 3.79
N GLY A 211 -13.71 -17.34 2.75
CA GLY A 211 -12.26 -17.31 2.56
C GLY A 211 -11.86 -17.56 1.12
N PHE A 212 -10.55 -17.58 0.85
CA PHE A 212 -10.00 -17.81 -0.48
C PHE A 212 -9.98 -19.33 -0.79
N GLU A 213 -10.67 -19.73 -1.84
CA GLU A 213 -10.75 -21.11 -2.35
C GLU A 213 -10.13 -21.26 -3.75
N GLY A 214 -9.12 -20.43 -4.07
CA GLY A 214 -8.47 -20.42 -5.38
C GLY A 214 -8.98 -19.32 -6.31
N GLU A 215 -10.01 -18.58 -5.91
CA GLU A 215 -10.58 -17.49 -6.69
C GLU A 215 -10.52 -16.17 -5.94
N ALA A 216 -10.19 -15.10 -6.65
CA ALA A 216 -10.23 -13.73 -6.16
C ALA A 216 -10.75 -12.80 -7.25
N ARG A 217 -11.46 -11.76 -6.86
CA ARG A 217 -11.94 -10.73 -7.80
C ARG A 217 -10.76 -9.95 -8.38
N GLN A 218 -10.83 -9.65 -9.68
CA GLN A 218 -9.85 -8.81 -10.35
C GLN A 218 -10.52 -7.52 -10.81
N LEU A 219 -9.97 -6.37 -10.37
CA LEU A 219 -10.45 -5.04 -10.72
C LEU A 219 -9.33 -4.20 -11.32
N TRP A 220 -9.70 -3.09 -11.94
CA TRP A 220 -8.79 -2.06 -12.41
C TRP A 220 -9.26 -0.69 -11.92
N LEU A 221 -8.33 0.17 -11.54
CA LEU A 221 -8.62 1.59 -11.44
C LEU A 221 -8.81 2.16 -12.84
N ALA A 222 -9.61 3.22 -12.94
CA ALA A 222 -9.75 3.96 -14.19
C ALA A 222 -8.40 4.59 -14.61
N PRO A 223 -8.12 4.72 -15.92
CA PRO A 223 -6.85 5.30 -16.38
C PRO A 223 -6.61 6.74 -15.90
N ASP A 224 -7.66 7.48 -15.59
CA ASP A 224 -7.66 8.84 -15.07
C ASP A 224 -7.77 8.94 -13.55
N ALA A 225 -7.74 7.82 -12.82
CA ALA A 225 -7.88 7.79 -11.35
C ALA A 225 -6.90 8.76 -10.65
N CYS A 226 -5.68 8.92 -11.18
CA CYS A 226 -4.74 9.88 -10.64
C CYS A 226 -5.30 11.33 -10.67
N VAL A 227 -6.00 11.71 -11.73
CA VAL A 227 -6.60 13.04 -11.86
C VAL A 227 -7.83 13.15 -10.95
N THR A 228 -8.68 12.12 -10.98
CA THR A 228 -9.94 12.08 -10.22
C THR A 228 -9.74 12.17 -8.71
N PHE A 229 -8.72 11.46 -8.18
CA PHE A 229 -8.48 11.33 -6.75
C PHE A 229 -7.36 12.22 -6.20
N SER A 230 -6.65 12.99 -7.03
CA SER A 230 -5.68 13.99 -6.56
C SER A 230 -6.40 15.25 -6.04
N ARG A 231 -5.82 15.88 -5.05
CA ARG A 231 -6.27 17.14 -4.47
C ARG A 231 -5.13 18.17 -4.45
N ASP A 232 -5.46 19.44 -4.38
CA ASP A 232 -4.44 20.51 -4.27
C ASP A 232 -3.58 20.36 -3.01
N SER A 233 -4.15 19.84 -1.91
CA SER A 233 -3.42 19.53 -0.68
C SER A 233 -2.29 18.52 -0.87
N ASP A 234 -2.36 17.68 -1.91
CA ASP A 234 -1.33 16.67 -2.19
C ASP A 234 0.00 17.29 -2.63
N ARG A 235 -0.01 18.55 -3.05
CA ARG A 235 1.23 19.28 -3.41
C ARG A 235 2.23 19.34 -2.26
N ALA A 236 1.75 19.36 -1.02
CA ALA A 236 2.61 19.32 0.18
C ALA A 236 3.40 18.02 0.30
N PHE A 237 2.97 16.98 -0.41
CA PHE A 237 3.58 15.64 -0.42
C PHE A 237 4.48 15.41 -1.64
N ALA A 238 4.40 16.24 -2.66
CA ALA A 238 5.30 16.16 -3.81
C ALA A 238 6.71 16.56 -3.42
N GLY A 239 7.70 15.87 -3.95
CA GLY A 239 9.09 16.32 -3.87
C GLY A 239 9.24 17.61 -4.68
N LEU A 240 9.92 18.60 -4.13
CA LEU A 240 10.30 19.79 -4.89
C LEU A 240 11.22 19.36 -6.02
N ALA A 241 10.88 19.75 -7.26
CA ALA A 241 11.80 19.67 -8.37
C ALA A 241 12.95 20.64 -8.07
N SER A 242 14.14 20.10 -7.80
CA SER A 242 15.37 20.86 -7.75
C SER A 242 15.88 21.18 -9.13
#